data_ac552589edb608d4f6e3c9bd762cb185
#
_entry.id   ac552589edb608d4f6e3c9bd762cb185
#
_cell.length_a   1.000
_cell.length_b   1.000
_cell.length_c   1.000
_cell.angle_alpha   90.00
_cell.angle_beta   90.00
_cell.angle_gamma   90.00
#
_symmetry.space_group_name_H-M   'P 1'
#
loop_
_entity.id
_entity.type
_entity.pdbx_description
1 polymer ?
#
loop_
_entity_poly.entity_id
_entity_poly.type
_entity_poly.pdbx_seq_one_letter_code
_entity_poly.pdbx_strand_id
1 'polypeptide(L)'
;MSSIKIMALGGVRENGKNLYIAEVNEQIFVLDAGAKYPENEQLGVDVVVPNFDYLEENKHRVAGVFLTHGHADSIGALPYLLEKVKVPVFGSHLTIELAKLIVKNNNSTKKFNDFHIINAETEIDFGDSVVSFFKTTHSIPESLGIVVKTDQGNIVYTGDFKFDQAADKFYRTDFGRLAEIGSEGVLALLSDSANADSNVQSASMHEAGEEILNTIADCEGRVIVAAVASNIVRIQQIFDAAEATGRRVVLTGHDVENIVRTAIQLKKLRLVSERLLVKPKDMGKYEDHELIILETGRMGEPLNGLRKMAIGRHRYVEIKDGDLVYIVTTPSVSKEAVVARVENLIYKAGGTVKSITKILRVSGHGNARDLQLMLNILRPKYLFPVQGEYRQLDAHAKAALEIGMFPENIIIVKRGDVMAYEDGDFVHSGAVPAGDVMIDGNAMGDVGNIVLRDRKILSEDGIFIVAITVNRREKKIISKAKVNTRGFVYVKKSKDILREASELVNTTVENYFTKDSFDWTELKSAVRDDLAKFLFDQTKRRPAILPVIMEVK
;
A
#
# COMPACT_ATOMS: atom_id res chain seq x y z
N MET A 1 -5.95 27.39 -27.20
CA MET A 1 -5.62 27.11 -25.80
C MET A 1 -6.01 25.68 -25.50
N SER A 2 -5.10 24.93 -24.94
CA SER A 2 -5.36 23.52 -24.60
C SER A 2 -6.42 23.41 -23.49
N SER A 3 -7.30 22.42 -23.61
CA SER A 3 -8.18 22.02 -22.50
C SER A 3 -7.36 21.20 -21.52
N ILE A 4 -7.30 21.61 -20.26
CA ILE A 4 -6.51 20.94 -19.23
C ILE A 4 -7.43 20.46 -18.12
N LYS A 5 -7.30 19.18 -17.71
CA LYS A 5 -7.96 18.64 -16.51
C LYS A 5 -6.95 17.89 -15.65
N ILE A 6 -7.11 18.03 -14.34
CA ILE A 6 -6.32 17.32 -13.33
C ILE A 6 -7.28 16.50 -12.47
N MET A 7 -6.94 15.24 -12.25
CA MET A 7 -7.73 14.31 -11.43
C MET A 7 -6.81 13.46 -10.55
N ALA A 8 -7.30 13.07 -9.38
CA ALA A 8 -6.64 12.09 -8.53
C ALA A 8 -7.56 10.88 -8.34
N LEU A 9 -7.18 9.72 -8.86
CA LEU A 9 -7.91 8.46 -8.65
C LEU A 9 -7.45 7.72 -7.39
N GLY A 10 -6.28 8.08 -6.88
CA GLY A 10 -5.69 7.60 -5.63
C GLY A 10 -4.66 8.60 -5.09
N GLY A 11 -4.04 8.30 -3.94
CA GLY A 11 -2.95 9.11 -3.39
C GLY A 11 -3.36 10.48 -2.83
N VAL A 12 -4.64 10.73 -2.59
CA VAL A 12 -5.12 11.95 -1.93
C VAL A 12 -6.03 11.59 -0.76
N ARG A 13 -5.79 12.25 0.40
CA ARG A 13 -6.40 11.94 1.70
C ARG A 13 -6.10 10.53 2.20
N GLU A 14 -5.02 9.96 1.68
CA GLU A 14 -4.49 8.65 2.02
C GLU A 14 -3.00 8.56 1.63
N ASN A 15 -2.25 7.67 2.26
CA ASN A 15 -0.88 7.36 1.87
C ASN A 15 -0.86 6.13 0.96
N GLY A 16 -0.09 6.21 -0.13
CA GLY A 16 0.03 5.17 -1.15
C GLY A 16 -1.12 5.17 -2.17
N LYS A 17 -1.09 4.22 -3.08
CA LYS A 17 -2.07 4.10 -4.16
C LYS A 17 -2.04 5.31 -5.10
N ASN A 18 -0.82 5.84 -5.36
CA ASN A 18 -0.63 7.02 -6.20
C ASN A 18 -1.09 6.75 -7.63
N LEU A 19 -2.07 7.50 -8.07
CA LEU A 19 -2.54 7.51 -9.45
C LEU A 19 -3.20 8.85 -9.74
N TYR A 20 -2.51 9.65 -10.53
CA TYR A 20 -2.98 10.98 -10.93
C TYR A 20 -3.11 11.04 -12.45
N ILE A 21 -3.93 11.93 -12.92
CA ILE A 21 -4.21 12.14 -14.35
C ILE A 21 -3.99 13.61 -14.66
N ALA A 22 -3.16 13.88 -15.67
CA ALA A 22 -3.14 15.11 -16.41
C ALA A 22 -3.77 14.83 -17.79
N GLU A 23 -4.91 15.44 -18.07
CA GLU A 23 -5.57 15.37 -19.36
C GLU A 23 -5.34 16.69 -20.08
N VAL A 24 -4.78 16.62 -21.29
CA VAL A 24 -4.52 17.76 -22.16
C VAL A 24 -5.16 17.47 -23.50
N ASN A 25 -6.17 18.25 -23.87
CA ASN A 25 -7.00 18.02 -25.03
C ASN A 25 -7.60 16.60 -25.02
N GLU A 26 -7.30 15.78 -26.03
CA GLU A 26 -7.77 14.41 -26.16
C GLU A 26 -6.78 13.38 -25.56
N GLN A 27 -5.70 13.81 -24.92
CA GLN A 27 -4.64 12.94 -24.41
C GLN A 27 -4.70 12.83 -22.89
N ILE A 28 -4.59 11.62 -22.38
CA ILE A 28 -4.59 11.30 -20.96
C ILE A 28 -3.20 10.77 -20.57
N PHE A 29 -2.50 11.51 -19.72
CA PHE A 29 -1.22 11.13 -19.14
C PHE A 29 -1.47 10.57 -17.74
N VAL A 30 -1.17 9.28 -17.53
CA VAL A 30 -1.31 8.62 -16.23
C VAL A 30 0.00 8.75 -15.46
N LEU A 31 -0.05 9.37 -14.30
CA LEU A 31 1.09 9.65 -13.44
C LEU A 31 1.06 8.67 -12.25
N ASP A 32 1.96 7.70 -12.26
CA ASP A 32 2.04 6.53 -11.40
C ASP A 32 0.83 5.55 -11.52
N ALA A 33 1.01 4.35 -10.97
CA ALA A 33 0.00 3.29 -10.87
C ALA A 33 0.22 2.51 -9.57
N GLY A 34 0.01 3.18 -8.45
CA GLY A 34 0.36 2.69 -7.14
C GLY A 34 -0.70 1.84 -6.45
N ALA A 35 -0.25 1.02 -5.51
CA ALA A 35 -1.09 0.24 -4.62
C ALA A 35 -0.87 0.65 -3.16
N LYS A 36 -1.78 0.25 -2.27
CA LYS A 36 -1.56 0.37 -0.83
C LYS A 36 -1.86 -0.93 -0.10
N TYR A 37 -1.34 -1.06 1.11
CA TYR A 37 -1.67 -2.16 2.00
C TYR A 37 -3.09 -2.05 2.50
N PRO A 38 -3.77 -3.21 2.71
CA PRO A 38 -5.06 -3.21 3.35
C PRO A 38 -4.95 -2.72 4.80
N GLU A 39 -5.98 -2.03 5.26
CA GLU A 39 -6.15 -1.65 6.65
C GLU A 39 -6.59 -2.86 7.49
N ASN A 40 -6.42 -2.79 8.82
CA ASN A 40 -6.73 -3.92 9.72
C ASN A 40 -8.17 -4.43 9.61
N GLU A 41 -9.10 -3.60 9.17
CA GLU A 41 -10.52 -3.94 9.02
C GLU A 41 -10.83 -4.68 7.70
N GLN A 42 -9.89 -4.65 6.74
CA GLN A 42 -10.02 -5.29 5.42
C GLN A 42 -9.55 -6.76 5.47
N LEU A 43 -10.26 -7.58 6.23
CA LEU A 43 -9.89 -8.97 6.48
C LEU A 43 -9.80 -9.80 5.19
N GLY A 44 -8.64 -10.42 4.98
CA GLY A 44 -8.38 -11.29 3.83
C GLY A 44 -8.10 -10.56 2.52
N VAL A 45 -7.96 -9.23 2.53
CA VAL A 45 -7.50 -8.46 1.38
C VAL A 45 -5.98 -8.49 1.32
N ASP A 46 -5.40 -8.74 0.15
CA ASP A 46 -3.96 -8.75 -0.08
C ASP A 46 -3.39 -7.37 -0.40
N VAL A 47 -4.12 -6.61 -1.24
CA VAL A 47 -3.71 -5.28 -1.71
C VAL A 47 -4.93 -4.45 -2.11
N VAL A 48 -4.83 -3.14 -2.01
CA VAL A 48 -5.87 -2.19 -2.46
C VAL A 48 -5.30 -1.35 -3.60
N VAL A 49 -6.06 -1.25 -4.69
CA VAL A 49 -5.68 -0.49 -5.89
C VAL A 49 -6.75 0.56 -6.22
N PRO A 50 -6.43 1.59 -7.02
CA PRO A 50 -7.42 2.55 -7.50
C PRO A 50 -8.51 1.90 -8.37
N ASN A 51 -9.66 2.54 -8.48
CA ASN A 51 -10.63 2.23 -9.52
C ASN A 51 -10.11 2.75 -10.88
N PHE A 52 -10.18 1.92 -11.91
CA PHE A 52 -9.68 2.23 -13.25
C PHE A 52 -10.79 2.45 -14.29
N ASP A 53 -12.05 2.50 -13.89
CA ASP A 53 -13.20 2.55 -14.84
C ASP A 53 -13.08 3.76 -15.77
N TYR A 54 -12.70 4.94 -15.25
CA TYR A 54 -12.46 6.13 -16.08
C TYR A 54 -11.41 5.89 -17.18
N LEU A 55 -10.30 5.23 -16.83
CA LEU A 55 -9.24 4.92 -17.78
C LEU A 55 -9.65 3.84 -18.78
N GLU A 56 -10.43 2.84 -18.34
CA GLU A 56 -10.96 1.79 -19.20
C GLU A 56 -11.93 2.34 -20.24
N GLU A 57 -12.85 3.22 -19.84
CA GLU A 57 -13.80 3.91 -20.72
C GLU A 57 -13.09 4.82 -21.74
N ASN A 58 -11.97 5.44 -21.35
CA ASN A 58 -11.20 6.38 -22.16
C ASN A 58 -9.88 5.79 -22.70
N LYS A 59 -9.72 4.46 -22.74
CA LYS A 59 -8.45 3.79 -23.06
C LYS A 59 -7.81 4.20 -24.39
N HIS A 60 -8.61 4.64 -25.35
CA HIS A 60 -8.15 5.10 -26.67
C HIS A 60 -7.47 6.48 -26.63
N ARG A 61 -7.66 7.23 -25.54
CA ARG A 61 -7.06 8.55 -25.29
C ARG A 61 -5.85 8.48 -24.37
N VAL A 62 -5.60 7.33 -23.72
CA VAL A 62 -4.47 7.18 -22.78
C VAL A 62 -3.16 7.11 -23.55
N ALA A 63 -2.35 8.17 -23.43
CA ALA A 63 -1.04 8.30 -24.06
C ALA A 63 0.01 7.35 -23.47
N GLY A 64 -0.09 7.07 -22.16
CA GLY A 64 0.79 6.15 -21.47
C GLY A 64 0.74 6.29 -19.95
N VAL A 65 1.44 5.38 -19.26
CA VAL A 65 1.68 5.43 -17.81
C VAL A 65 3.12 5.87 -17.56
N PHE A 66 3.29 6.94 -16.81
CA PHE A 66 4.59 7.52 -16.49
C PHE A 66 4.89 7.27 -15.02
N LEU A 67 5.92 6.45 -14.76
CA LEU A 67 6.28 6.00 -13.42
C LEU A 67 7.41 6.83 -12.85
N THR A 68 7.21 7.37 -11.66
CA THR A 68 8.20 8.19 -10.97
C THR A 68 9.32 7.35 -10.37
N HIS A 69 8.98 6.24 -9.71
CA HIS A 69 9.95 5.37 -9.04
C HIS A 69 9.41 3.96 -8.78
N GLY A 70 10.24 3.06 -8.28
CA GLY A 70 9.94 1.63 -8.17
C GLY A 70 9.32 1.15 -6.85
N HIS A 71 8.74 2.02 -6.03
CA HIS A 71 8.02 1.58 -4.83
C HIS A 71 6.60 1.09 -5.14
N ALA A 72 6.03 0.28 -4.23
CA ALA A 72 4.71 -0.31 -4.43
C ALA A 72 3.58 0.71 -4.51
N ASP A 73 3.72 1.86 -3.85
CA ASP A 73 2.76 2.97 -3.87
C ASP A 73 2.75 3.75 -5.19
N SER A 74 3.73 3.49 -6.09
CA SER A 74 3.82 4.08 -7.42
C SER A 74 3.72 3.08 -8.57
N ILE A 75 4.09 1.79 -8.36
CA ILE A 75 3.99 0.77 -9.42
C ILE A 75 3.10 -0.42 -9.09
N GLY A 76 2.68 -0.59 -7.82
CA GLY A 76 2.07 -1.81 -7.34
C GLY A 76 0.71 -2.16 -7.95
N ALA A 77 -0.02 -1.18 -8.48
CA ALA A 77 -1.29 -1.40 -9.17
C ALA A 77 -1.14 -1.61 -10.68
N LEU A 78 0.07 -1.45 -11.23
CA LEU A 78 0.34 -1.54 -12.67
C LEU A 78 -0.17 -2.85 -13.32
N PRO A 79 -0.01 -4.06 -12.73
CA PRO A 79 -0.57 -5.27 -13.32
C PRO A 79 -2.08 -5.21 -13.52
N TYR A 80 -2.80 -4.65 -12.55
CA TYR A 80 -4.27 -4.54 -12.56
C TYR A 80 -4.75 -3.47 -13.55
N LEU A 81 -4.03 -2.36 -13.67
CA LEU A 81 -4.29 -1.34 -14.66
C LEU A 81 -4.10 -1.89 -16.07
N LEU A 82 -2.98 -2.58 -16.34
CA LEU A 82 -2.64 -3.14 -17.65
C LEU A 82 -3.55 -4.29 -18.08
N GLU A 83 -4.25 -4.93 -17.16
CA GLU A 83 -5.29 -5.90 -17.48
C GLU A 83 -6.48 -5.24 -18.20
N LYS A 84 -6.85 -4.01 -17.77
CA LYS A 84 -7.94 -3.22 -18.35
C LYS A 84 -7.50 -2.31 -19.49
N VAL A 85 -6.33 -1.67 -19.34
CA VAL A 85 -5.84 -0.62 -20.25
C VAL A 85 -4.41 -0.94 -20.66
N LYS A 86 -4.24 -1.48 -21.87
CA LYS A 86 -2.94 -1.85 -22.44
C LYS A 86 -2.35 -0.65 -23.18
N VAL A 87 -1.44 0.06 -22.51
CA VAL A 87 -0.79 1.28 -23.01
C VAL A 87 0.70 1.25 -22.68
N PRO A 88 1.53 2.04 -23.40
CA PRO A 88 2.97 2.15 -23.11
C PRO A 88 3.24 2.56 -21.66
N VAL A 89 4.28 1.99 -21.06
CA VAL A 89 4.75 2.30 -19.70
C VAL A 89 6.14 2.88 -19.74
N PHE A 90 6.31 4.08 -19.22
CA PHE A 90 7.54 4.84 -19.20
C PHE A 90 8.09 4.94 -17.77
N GLY A 91 9.39 4.78 -17.59
CA GLY A 91 10.04 4.93 -16.28
C GLY A 91 11.55 4.80 -16.37
N SER A 92 12.26 5.10 -15.30
CA SER A 92 13.70 4.92 -15.22
C SER A 92 14.07 3.43 -15.32
N HIS A 93 15.34 3.13 -15.60
CA HIS A 93 15.76 1.75 -15.86
C HIS A 93 15.42 0.80 -14.70
N LEU A 94 15.76 1.19 -13.47
CA LEU A 94 15.42 0.37 -12.30
C LEU A 94 13.90 0.26 -12.11
N THR A 95 13.17 1.36 -12.25
CA THR A 95 11.70 1.38 -12.12
C THR A 95 11.04 0.42 -13.11
N ILE A 96 11.46 0.45 -14.37
CA ILE A 96 10.93 -0.46 -15.41
C ILE A 96 11.27 -1.92 -15.11
N GLU A 97 12.47 -2.24 -14.67
CA GLU A 97 12.81 -3.64 -14.35
C GLU A 97 12.01 -4.15 -13.13
N LEU A 98 11.78 -3.30 -12.11
CA LEU A 98 10.90 -3.64 -10.98
C LEU A 98 9.43 -3.77 -11.43
N ALA A 99 8.94 -2.88 -12.30
CA ALA A 99 7.61 -2.98 -12.89
C ALA A 99 7.43 -4.28 -13.69
N LYS A 100 8.43 -4.68 -14.48
CA LYS A 100 8.43 -5.98 -15.20
C LYS A 100 8.33 -7.17 -14.26
N LEU A 101 9.00 -7.14 -13.08
CA LEU A 101 8.91 -8.22 -12.11
C LEU A 101 7.47 -8.43 -11.62
N ILE A 102 6.76 -7.34 -11.25
CA ILE A 102 5.39 -7.45 -10.74
C ILE A 102 4.39 -7.79 -11.85
N VAL A 103 4.55 -7.23 -13.06
CA VAL A 103 3.69 -7.50 -14.22
C VAL A 103 3.81 -8.95 -14.69
N LYS A 104 5.02 -9.53 -14.68
CA LYS A 104 5.25 -10.94 -15.03
C LYS A 104 4.66 -11.92 -14.01
N ASN A 105 4.55 -11.52 -12.75
CA ASN A 105 3.98 -12.34 -11.69
C ASN A 105 2.44 -12.42 -11.75
N ASN A 106 1.79 -11.53 -12.50
CA ASN A 106 0.35 -11.55 -12.71
C ASN A 106 0.00 -12.33 -14.00
N ASN A 107 -0.90 -13.31 -13.89
CA ASN A 107 -1.24 -14.20 -14.99
C ASN A 107 -1.85 -13.48 -16.20
N SER A 108 -2.63 -12.42 -15.99
CA SER A 108 -3.33 -11.68 -17.05
C SER A 108 -2.37 -10.79 -17.85
N THR A 109 -1.29 -10.31 -17.23
CA THR A 109 -0.38 -9.33 -17.83
C THR A 109 1.02 -9.87 -18.12
N LYS A 110 1.32 -11.12 -17.79
CA LYS A 110 2.67 -11.73 -17.95
C LYS A 110 3.27 -11.64 -19.36
N LYS A 111 2.48 -11.42 -20.41
CA LYS A 111 2.91 -11.26 -21.80
C LYS A 111 3.08 -9.80 -22.21
N PHE A 112 2.73 -8.85 -21.35
CA PHE A 112 2.89 -7.43 -21.63
C PHE A 112 4.38 -7.07 -21.69
N ASN A 113 4.78 -6.29 -22.72
CA ASN A 113 6.18 -5.95 -22.98
C ASN A 113 6.40 -4.53 -23.50
N ASP A 114 5.35 -3.69 -23.50
CA ASP A 114 5.44 -2.31 -24.00
C ASP A 114 5.97 -1.37 -22.89
N PHE A 115 7.25 -1.55 -22.56
CA PHE A 115 7.99 -0.80 -21.57
C PHE A 115 9.08 0.04 -22.20
N HIS A 116 9.14 1.31 -21.84
CA HIS A 116 10.10 2.30 -22.35
C HIS A 116 10.96 2.85 -21.22
N ILE A 117 12.27 2.70 -21.37
CA ILE A 117 13.23 3.23 -20.41
C ILE A 117 13.52 4.69 -20.75
N ILE A 118 13.31 5.56 -19.76
CA ILE A 118 13.57 7.01 -19.87
C ILE A 118 14.54 7.46 -18.77
N ASN A 119 15.02 8.68 -18.89
CA ASN A 119 15.85 9.35 -17.89
C ASN A 119 15.47 10.86 -17.80
N ALA A 120 16.18 11.62 -16.99
CA ALA A 120 15.88 13.03 -16.78
C ALA A 120 16.13 13.92 -18.02
N GLU A 121 16.93 13.44 -18.98
CA GLU A 121 17.25 14.14 -20.23
C GLU A 121 16.28 13.77 -21.37
N THR A 122 15.36 12.81 -21.13
CA THR A 122 14.38 12.37 -22.12
C THR A 122 13.25 13.38 -22.26
N GLU A 123 12.88 13.68 -23.50
CA GLU A 123 11.65 14.39 -23.85
C GLU A 123 10.85 13.53 -24.84
N ILE A 124 9.54 13.44 -24.65
CA ILE A 124 8.63 12.66 -25.49
C ILE A 124 7.57 13.60 -26.03
N ASP A 125 7.53 13.74 -27.34
CA ASP A 125 6.58 14.59 -28.05
C ASP A 125 5.30 13.80 -28.37
N PHE A 126 4.18 14.30 -27.90
CA PHE A 126 2.84 13.77 -28.16
C PHE A 126 2.01 14.72 -29.05
N GLY A 127 2.67 15.70 -29.70
CA GLY A 127 2.05 16.71 -30.56
C GLY A 127 1.57 17.92 -29.77
N ASP A 128 0.43 17.84 -29.12
CA ASP A 128 -0.13 18.95 -28.30
C ASP A 128 0.60 19.15 -26.97
N SER A 129 1.38 18.17 -26.54
CA SER A 129 2.10 18.16 -25.27
C SER A 129 3.45 17.49 -25.41
N VAL A 130 4.41 17.91 -24.58
CA VAL A 130 5.70 17.24 -24.43
C VAL A 130 5.85 16.78 -22.99
N VAL A 131 6.22 15.51 -22.79
CA VAL A 131 6.52 14.99 -21.47
C VAL A 131 8.03 14.96 -21.26
N SER A 132 8.49 15.61 -20.21
CA SER A 132 9.89 15.64 -19.78
C SER A 132 10.03 15.28 -18.30
N PHE A 133 11.26 15.13 -17.83
CA PHE A 133 11.53 14.57 -16.51
C PHE A 133 12.62 15.36 -15.79
N PHE A 134 12.70 15.19 -14.46
CA PHE A 134 13.78 15.71 -13.63
C PHE A 134 14.09 14.73 -12.48
N LYS A 135 15.33 14.76 -11.99
CA LYS A 135 15.75 13.88 -10.88
C LYS A 135 15.23 14.38 -9.55
N THR A 136 14.73 13.45 -8.72
CA THR A 136 14.35 13.70 -7.33
C THR A 136 15.17 12.83 -6.38
N THR A 137 15.34 13.29 -5.14
CA THR A 137 15.97 12.49 -4.07
C THR A 137 14.90 11.69 -3.34
N HIS A 138 15.01 10.37 -3.40
CA HIS A 138 14.14 9.46 -2.66
C HIS A 138 14.93 8.24 -2.15
N SER A 139 14.27 7.28 -1.49
CA SER A 139 14.90 6.08 -0.92
C SER A 139 15.27 4.99 -1.93
N ILE A 140 14.99 5.22 -3.21
CA ILE A 140 15.34 4.36 -4.34
C ILE A 140 16.05 5.19 -5.42
N PRO A 141 17.10 4.65 -6.11
CA PRO A 141 17.82 5.40 -7.12
C PRO A 141 16.98 5.62 -8.38
N GLU A 142 17.35 6.66 -9.15
CA GLU A 142 16.70 7.03 -10.41
C GLU A 142 15.22 7.45 -10.26
N SER A 143 14.83 7.96 -9.10
CA SER A 143 13.53 8.59 -8.92
C SER A 143 13.41 9.84 -9.76
N LEU A 144 12.26 10.01 -10.41
CA LEU A 144 11.98 11.09 -11.36
C LEU A 144 10.71 11.84 -10.97
N GLY A 145 10.72 13.16 -11.15
CA GLY A 145 9.50 13.93 -11.31
C GLY A 145 9.13 14.03 -12.79
N ILE A 146 7.88 14.33 -13.07
CA ILE A 146 7.29 14.35 -14.41
C ILE A 146 6.78 15.76 -14.72
N VAL A 147 7.03 16.23 -15.93
CA VAL A 147 6.56 17.52 -16.44
C VAL A 147 5.78 17.28 -17.72
N VAL A 148 4.51 17.65 -17.74
CA VAL A 148 3.68 17.70 -18.95
C VAL A 148 3.65 19.17 -19.40
N LYS A 149 4.37 19.47 -20.47
CA LYS A 149 4.46 20.82 -21.06
C LYS A 149 3.23 21.07 -21.93
N THR A 150 2.59 22.21 -21.73
CA THR A 150 1.41 22.66 -22.50
C THR A 150 1.60 24.10 -22.95
N ASP A 151 0.75 24.58 -23.85
CA ASP A 151 0.72 25.98 -24.29
C ASP A 151 0.26 26.98 -23.19
N GLN A 152 -0.24 26.46 -22.05
CA GLN A 152 -0.71 27.25 -20.90
C GLN A 152 0.23 27.21 -19.70
N GLY A 153 1.36 26.51 -19.84
CA GLY A 153 2.35 26.28 -18.79
C GLY A 153 2.51 24.82 -18.44
N ASN A 154 3.49 24.54 -17.60
CA ASN A 154 3.87 23.20 -17.23
C ASN A 154 2.97 22.63 -16.13
N ILE A 155 2.52 21.37 -16.26
CA ILE A 155 1.94 20.58 -15.19
C ILE A 155 3.08 19.72 -14.64
N VAL A 156 3.44 19.91 -13.36
CA VAL A 156 4.56 19.23 -12.73
C VAL A 156 4.05 18.27 -11.65
N TYR A 157 4.50 17.02 -11.70
CA TYR A 157 4.31 16.04 -10.64
C TYR A 157 5.66 15.65 -10.05
N THR A 158 5.83 15.87 -8.75
CA THR A 158 7.13 15.65 -8.09
C THR A 158 7.48 14.17 -7.94
N GLY A 159 6.47 13.27 -7.93
CA GLY A 159 6.65 11.98 -7.28
C GLY A 159 7.02 12.18 -5.81
N ASP A 160 7.48 11.12 -5.16
CA ASP A 160 7.97 11.17 -3.80
C ASP A 160 9.37 11.80 -3.76
N PHE A 161 9.58 12.77 -2.88
CA PHE A 161 10.86 13.47 -2.82
C PHE A 161 11.20 14.00 -1.42
N LYS A 162 12.48 14.24 -1.20
CA LYS A 162 13.04 15.13 -0.17
C LYS A 162 14.23 15.88 -0.73
N PHE A 163 14.73 16.86 -0.01
CA PHE A 163 16.04 17.43 -0.33
C PHE A 163 17.10 16.90 0.65
N ASP A 164 18.14 16.28 0.09
CA ASP A 164 19.29 15.77 0.83
C ASP A 164 20.58 16.15 0.08
N GLN A 165 21.26 17.16 0.59
CA GLN A 165 22.46 17.68 -0.06
C GLN A 165 23.66 16.72 0.03
N ALA A 166 23.63 15.78 0.99
CA ALA A 166 24.63 14.74 1.15
C ALA A 166 24.33 13.46 0.34
N ALA A 167 23.26 13.49 -0.47
CA ALA A 167 22.88 12.33 -1.28
C ALA A 167 23.92 12.01 -2.36
N ASP A 168 24.17 10.72 -2.60
CA ASP A 168 24.99 10.23 -3.69
C ASP A 168 24.42 10.63 -5.06
N LYS A 169 25.29 10.63 -6.09
CA LYS A 169 24.94 11.06 -7.47
C LYS A 169 23.70 10.41 -8.06
N PHE A 170 23.39 9.17 -7.69
CA PHE A 170 22.20 8.44 -8.19
C PHE A 170 20.90 8.88 -7.52
N TYR A 171 21.00 9.61 -6.41
CA TYR A 171 19.86 10.05 -5.57
C TYR A 171 19.74 11.58 -5.55
N ARG A 172 20.67 12.32 -6.15
CA ARG A 172 20.73 13.77 -6.01
C ARG A 172 19.70 14.45 -6.89
N THR A 173 18.90 15.33 -6.29
CA THR A 173 18.00 16.24 -7.01
C THR A 173 18.80 17.19 -7.91
N ASP A 174 18.33 17.40 -9.12
CA ASP A 174 18.87 18.38 -10.05
C ASP A 174 18.20 19.74 -9.86
N PHE A 175 18.79 20.58 -9.00
CA PHE A 175 18.28 21.91 -8.71
C PHE A 175 18.37 22.84 -9.94
N GLY A 176 19.35 22.64 -10.83
CA GLY A 176 19.48 23.40 -12.06
C GLY A 176 18.26 23.17 -12.96
N ARG A 177 17.90 21.91 -13.18
CA ARG A 177 16.73 21.54 -13.97
C ARG A 177 15.41 22.03 -13.34
N LEU A 178 15.27 21.95 -12.01
CA LEU A 178 14.11 22.51 -11.31
C LEU A 178 13.98 24.02 -11.54
N ALA A 179 15.08 24.77 -11.47
CA ALA A 179 15.07 26.21 -11.72
C ALA A 179 14.71 26.56 -13.18
N GLU A 180 15.16 25.77 -14.15
CA GLU A 180 14.76 25.88 -15.55
C GLU A 180 13.26 25.70 -15.72
N ILE A 181 12.69 24.59 -15.17
CA ILE A 181 11.25 24.30 -15.20
C ILE A 181 10.46 25.46 -14.57
N GLY A 182 10.91 25.97 -13.42
CA GLY A 182 10.30 27.13 -12.78
C GLY A 182 10.33 28.38 -13.63
N SER A 183 11.42 28.63 -14.42
CA SER A 183 11.55 29.78 -15.32
C SER A 183 10.70 29.62 -16.60
N GLU A 184 10.45 28.37 -17.05
CA GLU A 184 9.54 28.09 -18.16
C GLU A 184 8.07 28.40 -17.81
N GLY A 185 7.72 28.42 -16.50
CA GLY A 185 6.39 28.71 -15.99
C GLY A 185 5.62 27.43 -15.63
N VAL A 186 5.26 27.30 -14.35
CA VAL A 186 4.49 26.15 -13.83
C VAL A 186 3.04 26.56 -13.57
N LEU A 187 2.13 26.02 -14.37
CA LEU A 187 0.69 26.21 -14.19
C LEU A 187 0.19 25.47 -12.94
N ALA A 188 0.51 24.20 -12.82
CA ALA A 188 0.06 23.36 -11.72
C ALA A 188 1.18 22.46 -11.20
N LEU A 189 1.30 22.38 -9.88
CA LEU A 189 2.23 21.51 -9.18
C LEU A 189 1.46 20.48 -8.34
N LEU A 190 1.54 19.19 -8.71
CA LEU A 190 1.12 18.07 -7.90
C LEU A 190 2.32 17.65 -7.05
N SER A 191 2.28 17.89 -5.73
CA SER A 191 3.46 17.71 -4.87
C SER A 191 3.20 16.80 -3.69
N ASP A 192 4.17 15.89 -3.43
CA ASP A 192 4.22 14.99 -2.28
C ASP A 192 3.99 15.74 -0.96
N SER A 193 3.13 15.21 -0.11
CA SER A 193 2.78 15.79 1.18
C SER A 193 2.97 14.81 2.35
N ALA A 194 3.49 13.60 2.13
CA ALA A 194 3.48 12.50 3.10
C ALA A 194 4.20 12.81 4.43
N ASN A 195 5.05 13.86 4.46
CA ASN A 195 5.75 14.30 5.67
C ASN A 195 5.59 15.82 5.91
N ALA A 196 4.58 16.45 5.32
CA ALA A 196 4.34 17.90 5.38
C ALA A 196 4.08 18.42 6.80
N ASP A 197 3.53 17.58 7.67
CA ASP A 197 3.23 17.90 9.08
C ASP A 197 4.46 17.82 10.01
N SER A 198 5.65 17.54 9.46
CA SER A 198 6.92 17.53 10.17
C SER A 198 7.70 18.83 9.94
N ASN A 199 8.05 19.50 11.03
CA ASN A 199 8.96 20.66 11.01
C ASN A 199 10.42 20.25 11.27
N VAL A 200 10.67 18.97 11.55
CA VAL A 200 12.00 18.45 11.83
C VAL A 200 12.64 17.95 10.55
N GLN A 201 13.87 18.40 10.29
CA GLN A 201 14.66 17.92 9.17
C GLN A 201 14.90 16.42 9.32
N SER A 202 14.67 15.67 8.25
CA SER A 202 15.03 14.25 8.19
C SER A 202 16.55 14.10 8.17
N ALA A 203 17.06 13.09 8.86
CA ALA A 203 18.46 12.72 8.77
C ALA A 203 18.89 12.48 7.31
N SER A 204 20.10 12.88 6.98
CA SER A 204 20.70 12.62 5.68
C SER A 204 20.91 11.11 5.47
N MET A 205 21.10 10.72 4.22
CA MET A 205 21.49 9.33 3.89
C MET A 205 22.79 8.93 4.61
N HIS A 206 23.72 9.87 4.76
CA HIS A 206 25.00 9.64 5.42
C HIS A 206 24.83 9.36 6.91
N GLU A 207 24.16 10.26 7.66
CA GLU A 207 23.89 10.09 9.10
C GLU A 207 23.18 8.77 9.41
N ALA A 208 22.19 8.41 8.58
CA ALA A 208 21.49 7.14 8.73
C ALA A 208 22.40 5.93 8.45
N GLY A 209 23.33 6.04 7.51
CA GLY A 209 24.32 5.01 7.21
C GLY A 209 25.30 4.79 8.36
N GLU A 210 25.79 5.88 8.97
CA GLU A 210 26.67 5.82 10.15
C GLU A 210 25.97 5.16 11.34
N GLU A 211 24.71 5.52 11.62
CA GLU A 211 23.93 4.91 12.71
C GLU A 211 23.71 3.41 12.48
N ILE A 212 23.46 2.99 11.22
CA ILE A 212 23.34 1.56 10.88
C ILE A 212 24.67 0.84 11.10
N LEU A 213 25.78 1.40 10.62
CA LEU A 213 27.11 0.84 10.79
C LEU A 213 27.46 0.68 12.28
N ASN A 214 27.29 1.74 13.07
CA ASN A 214 27.59 1.73 14.51
C ASN A 214 26.73 0.69 15.23
N THR A 215 25.43 0.64 14.95
CA THR A 215 24.52 -0.34 15.56
C THR A 215 24.92 -1.79 15.25
N ILE A 216 25.35 -2.07 14.02
CA ILE A 216 25.77 -3.41 13.60
C ILE A 216 27.14 -3.75 14.19
N ALA A 217 28.06 -2.79 14.25
CA ALA A 217 29.41 -2.98 14.81
C ALA A 217 29.38 -3.27 16.31
N ASP A 218 28.51 -2.60 17.06
CA ASP A 218 28.37 -2.75 18.51
C ASP A 218 27.72 -4.08 18.95
N CYS A 219 27.11 -4.83 17.99
CA CYS A 219 26.40 -6.07 18.30
C CYS A 219 27.36 -7.27 18.30
N GLU A 220 27.46 -7.99 19.41
CA GLU A 220 28.27 -9.21 19.53
C GLU A 220 27.57 -10.45 18.97
N GLY A 221 26.24 -10.42 18.87
CA GLY A 221 25.41 -11.51 18.38
C GLY A 221 25.01 -11.38 16.90
N ARG A 222 23.97 -12.09 16.53
CA ARG A 222 23.35 -12.05 15.22
C ARG A 222 22.46 -10.81 15.10
N VAL A 223 22.52 -10.13 13.96
CA VAL A 223 21.68 -8.97 13.69
C VAL A 223 20.57 -9.35 12.68
N ILE A 224 19.32 -9.10 13.05
CA ILE A 224 18.15 -9.25 12.17
C ILE A 224 17.66 -7.87 11.80
N VAL A 225 17.86 -7.46 10.56
CA VAL A 225 17.48 -6.13 10.08
C VAL A 225 16.14 -6.19 9.35
N ALA A 226 15.19 -5.39 9.79
CA ALA A 226 13.88 -5.24 9.15
C ALA A 226 13.88 -4.01 8.23
N ALA A 227 13.76 -4.22 6.92
CA ALA A 227 13.79 -3.17 5.91
C ALA A 227 12.71 -3.36 4.84
N VAL A 228 12.48 -2.34 4.01
CA VAL A 228 11.66 -2.43 2.80
C VAL A 228 12.54 -2.90 1.63
N ALA A 229 12.11 -3.91 0.87
CA ALA A 229 12.92 -4.49 -0.21
C ALA A 229 13.29 -3.48 -1.32
N SER A 230 12.42 -2.53 -1.62
CA SER A 230 12.67 -1.49 -2.62
C SER A 230 13.43 -0.27 -2.07
N ASN A 231 13.69 -0.18 -0.75
CA ASN A 231 14.55 0.85 -0.18
C ASN A 231 16.03 0.52 -0.41
N ILE A 232 16.49 0.78 -1.63
CA ILE A 232 17.84 0.40 -2.08
C ILE A 232 18.94 1.14 -1.29
N VAL A 233 18.65 2.37 -0.82
CA VAL A 233 19.56 3.13 0.08
C VAL A 233 19.84 2.32 1.34
N ARG A 234 18.81 1.83 2.01
CA ARG A 234 18.95 1.05 3.25
C ARG A 234 19.68 -0.26 3.01
N ILE A 235 19.36 -0.95 1.91
CA ILE A 235 20.05 -2.19 1.54
C ILE A 235 21.53 -1.93 1.31
N GLN A 236 21.89 -0.83 0.62
CA GLN A 236 23.30 -0.47 0.42
C GLN A 236 23.99 -0.20 1.76
N GLN A 237 23.37 0.57 2.65
CA GLN A 237 23.93 0.88 3.97
C GLN A 237 24.15 -0.39 4.82
N ILE A 238 23.23 -1.37 4.73
CA ILE A 238 23.36 -2.67 5.39
C ILE A 238 24.52 -3.47 4.76
N PHE A 239 24.68 -3.44 3.44
CA PHE A 239 25.79 -4.12 2.76
C PHE A 239 27.13 -3.49 3.10
N ASP A 240 27.20 -2.16 3.13
CA ASP A 240 28.43 -1.42 3.51
C ASP A 240 28.81 -1.71 4.98
N ALA A 241 27.81 -1.76 5.88
CA ALA A 241 28.04 -2.15 7.28
C ALA A 241 28.47 -3.61 7.42
N ALA A 242 27.89 -4.52 6.65
CA ALA A 242 28.29 -5.93 6.63
C ALA A 242 29.74 -6.10 6.16
N GLU A 243 30.13 -5.37 5.12
CA GLU A 243 31.51 -5.37 4.63
C GLU A 243 32.49 -4.83 5.68
N ALA A 244 32.17 -3.68 6.28
CA ALA A 244 33.02 -3.02 7.28
C ALA A 244 33.20 -3.87 8.55
N THR A 245 32.20 -4.66 8.93
CA THR A 245 32.22 -5.54 10.12
C THR A 245 32.61 -6.98 9.82
N GLY A 246 32.89 -7.33 8.56
CA GLY A 246 33.22 -8.70 8.13
C GLY A 246 32.05 -9.69 8.17
N ARG A 247 30.81 -9.21 8.36
CA ARG A 247 29.61 -10.04 8.45
C ARG A 247 29.10 -10.45 7.06
N ARG A 248 28.28 -11.50 7.04
CA ARG A 248 27.58 -12.01 5.85
C ARG A 248 26.10 -11.61 5.91
N VAL A 249 25.50 -11.40 4.75
CA VAL A 249 24.10 -11.01 4.65
C VAL A 249 23.26 -12.18 4.12
N VAL A 250 22.21 -12.53 4.85
CA VAL A 250 21.22 -13.53 4.47
C VAL A 250 19.93 -12.79 4.09
N LEU A 251 19.49 -12.93 2.84
CA LEU A 251 18.26 -12.31 2.38
C LEU A 251 17.08 -13.23 2.72
N THR A 252 16.10 -12.70 3.45
CA THR A 252 14.83 -13.35 3.76
C THR A 252 13.68 -12.41 3.43
N GLY A 253 12.48 -12.98 3.19
CA GLY A 253 11.32 -12.21 2.77
C GLY A 253 10.94 -12.45 1.31
N HIS A 254 9.82 -11.86 0.93
CA HIS A 254 9.28 -12.03 -0.41
C HIS A 254 9.96 -11.05 -1.38
N ASP A 255 10.33 -11.55 -2.57
CA ASP A 255 10.89 -10.77 -3.70
C ASP A 255 12.21 -10.04 -3.45
N VAL A 256 12.74 -9.98 -2.22
CA VAL A 256 13.98 -9.24 -1.92
C VAL A 256 15.17 -9.73 -2.75
N GLU A 257 15.28 -11.03 -2.98
CA GLU A 257 16.38 -11.58 -3.78
C GLU A 257 16.31 -11.08 -5.23
N ASN A 258 15.12 -11.06 -5.83
CA ASN A 258 14.93 -10.56 -7.20
C ASN A 258 15.23 -9.07 -7.30
N ILE A 259 14.73 -8.26 -6.35
CA ILE A 259 14.96 -6.81 -6.31
C ILE A 259 16.44 -6.50 -6.15
N VAL A 260 17.11 -7.13 -5.18
CA VAL A 260 18.54 -6.95 -4.91
C VAL A 260 19.38 -7.37 -6.13
N ARG A 261 19.12 -8.53 -6.72
CA ARG A 261 19.83 -8.99 -7.92
C ARG A 261 19.64 -8.05 -9.10
N THR A 262 18.41 -7.58 -9.33
CA THR A 262 18.12 -6.59 -10.37
C THR A 262 18.91 -5.30 -10.13
N ALA A 263 18.90 -4.77 -8.91
CA ALA A 263 19.63 -3.55 -8.57
C ALA A 263 21.17 -3.73 -8.74
N ILE A 264 21.72 -4.89 -8.39
CA ILE A 264 23.15 -5.22 -8.61
C ILE A 264 23.46 -5.29 -10.11
N GLN A 265 22.65 -6.00 -10.91
CA GLN A 265 22.84 -6.12 -12.36
C GLN A 265 22.83 -4.75 -13.05
N LEU A 266 21.97 -3.84 -12.60
CA LEU A 266 21.88 -2.48 -13.10
C LEU A 266 22.93 -1.54 -12.49
N LYS A 267 23.83 -2.03 -11.64
CA LYS A 267 24.86 -1.25 -10.93
C LYS A 267 24.26 -0.11 -10.07
N LYS A 268 23.02 -0.31 -9.57
CA LYS A 268 22.34 0.61 -8.63
C LYS A 268 22.51 0.21 -7.18
N LEU A 269 22.97 -1.02 -6.94
CA LEU A 269 23.39 -1.55 -5.66
C LEU A 269 24.79 -2.12 -5.82
N ARG A 270 25.73 -1.66 -5.01
CA ARG A 270 27.12 -2.12 -5.03
C ARG A 270 27.25 -3.38 -4.19
N LEU A 271 27.73 -4.44 -4.79
CA LEU A 271 28.14 -5.66 -4.10
C LEU A 271 29.65 -5.84 -4.31
N VAL A 272 30.41 -5.71 -3.22
CA VAL A 272 31.89 -5.79 -3.30
C VAL A 272 32.35 -7.23 -3.59
N SER A 273 31.62 -8.20 -3.06
CA SER A 273 31.91 -9.62 -3.28
C SER A 273 30.65 -10.47 -3.19
N GLU A 274 30.49 -11.42 -4.09
CA GLU A 274 29.43 -12.44 -4.02
C GLU A 274 29.46 -13.25 -2.71
N ARG A 275 30.61 -13.30 -2.04
CA ARG A 275 30.75 -13.96 -0.74
C ARG A 275 30.03 -13.25 0.38
N LEU A 276 29.61 -11.98 0.18
CA LEU A 276 28.82 -11.23 1.17
C LEU A 276 27.43 -11.86 1.35
N LEU A 277 26.85 -12.42 0.28
CA LEU A 277 25.51 -12.99 0.28
C LEU A 277 25.57 -14.49 0.58
N VAL A 278 24.81 -14.92 1.61
CA VAL A 278 24.67 -16.31 2.02
C VAL A 278 23.23 -16.76 1.80
N LYS A 279 23.03 -17.95 1.24
CA LYS A 279 21.69 -18.52 1.09
C LYS A 279 21.12 -18.90 2.46
N PRO A 280 19.82 -18.71 2.72
CA PRO A 280 19.22 -19.04 4.02
C PRO A 280 19.50 -20.46 4.52
N LYS A 281 19.58 -21.45 3.61
CA LYS A 281 19.89 -22.86 3.95
C LYS A 281 21.33 -23.09 4.40
N ASP A 282 22.24 -22.18 4.06
CA ASP A 282 23.67 -22.29 4.36
C ASP A 282 24.07 -21.46 5.60
N MET A 283 23.12 -20.76 6.23
CA MET A 283 23.33 -19.89 7.37
C MET A 283 23.98 -20.62 8.55
N GLY A 284 23.63 -21.88 8.82
CA GLY A 284 24.20 -22.69 9.90
C GLY A 284 25.68 -23.05 9.74
N LYS A 285 26.38 -22.60 8.68
CA LYS A 285 27.83 -22.74 8.50
C LYS A 285 28.63 -21.59 9.11
N TYR A 286 27.95 -20.56 9.64
CA TYR A 286 28.53 -19.34 10.16
C TYR A 286 28.13 -19.15 11.62
N GLU A 287 29.02 -18.51 12.39
CA GLU A 287 28.73 -18.13 13.76
C GLU A 287 27.74 -16.94 13.79
N ASP A 288 27.03 -16.77 14.90
CA ASP A 288 26.01 -15.72 15.04
C ASP A 288 26.56 -14.31 14.76
N HIS A 289 27.73 -14.00 15.28
CA HIS A 289 28.37 -12.69 15.10
C HIS A 289 28.82 -12.41 13.65
N GLU A 290 28.85 -13.43 12.79
CA GLU A 290 29.16 -13.30 11.37
C GLU A 290 27.93 -13.01 10.50
N LEU A 291 26.73 -12.97 11.08
CA LEU A 291 25.48 -12.94 10.32
C LEU A 291 24.68 -11.64 10.50
N ILE A 292 24.22 -11.11 9.37
CA ILE A 292 23.13 -10.15 9.28
C ILE A 292 22.01 -10.82 8.49
N ILE A 293 20.80 -10.89 9.07
CA ILE A 293 19.61 -11.39 8.38
C ILE A 293 18.77 -10.20 7.96
N LEU A 294 18.61 -9.99 6.65
CA LEU A 294 17.77 -8.94 6.11
C LEU A 294 16.38 -9.49 5.82
N GLU A 295 15.40 -9.09 6.62
CA GLU A 295 13.99 -9.44 6.46
C GLU A 295 13.21 -8.25 5.88
N THR A 296 12.50 -8.48 4.79
CA THR A 296 11.77 -7.40 4.10
C THR A 296 10.25 -7.60 4.04
N GLY A 297 9.77 -8.80 4.36
CA GLY A 297 8.35 -9.09 4.26
C GLY A 297 7.80 -9.05 2.83
N ARG A 298 6.48 -9.13 2.71
CA ARG A 298 5.75 -8.98 1.44
C ARG A 298 5.44 -7.50 1.22
N MET A 299 5.68 -6.98 0.02
CA MET A 299 5.42 -5.57 -0.37
C MET A 299 6.00 -4.53 0.61
N GLY A 300 7.12 -4.83 1.28
CA GLY A 300 7.76 -3.90 2.20
C GLY A 300 7.24 -3.91 3.64
N GLU A 301 6.46 -4.92 4.06
CA GLU A 301 5.96 -5.04 5.43
C GLU A 301 6.72 -6.13 6.21
N PRO A 302 7.86 -5.81 6.85
CA PRO A 302 8.69 -6.80 7.54
C PRO A 302 8.13 -7.29 8.87
N LEU A 303 7.16 -6.58 9.48
CA LEU A 303 6.66 -6.89 10.83
C LEU A 303 6.05 -8.29 10.93
N ASN A 304 5.37 -8.77 9.88
CA ASN A 304 4.82 -10.12 9.86
C ASN A 304 5.93 -11.19 9.79
N GLY A 305 7.02 -10.92 9.07
CA GLY A 305 8.21 -11.76 9.06
C GLY A 305 8.83 -11.85 10.45
N LEU A 306 9.09 -10.71 11.09
CA LEU A 306 9.60 -10.64 12.46
C LEU A 306 8.70 -11.37 13.46
N ARG A 307 7.38 -11.20 13.36
CA ARG A 307 6.42 -11.92 14.20
C ARG A 307 6.56 -13.44 14.04
N LYS A 308 6.67 -13.92 12.80
CA LYS A 308 6.87 -15.36 12.53
C LYS A 308 8.17 -15.87 13.09
N MET A 309 9.27 -15.08 12.99
CA MET A 309 10.58 -15.42 13.57
C MET A 309 10.49 -15.51 15.11
N ALA A 310 9.81 -14.57 15.75
CA ALA A 310 9.67 -14.52 17.21
C ALA A 310 8.82 -15.66 17.79
N ILE A 311 7.91 -16.25 17.00
CA ILE A 311 7.05 -17.38 17.45
C ILE A 311 7.48 -18.72 16.86
N GLY A 312 8.68 -18.83 16.26
CA GLY A 312 9.21 -20.09 15.70
C GLY A 312 8.44 -20.60 14.48
N ARG A 313 7.78 -19.72 13.70
CA ARG A 313 7.00 -20.09 12.50
C ARG A 313 7.58 -19.56 11.19
N HIS A 314 8.73 -18.89 11.25
CA HIS A 314 9.44 -18.48 10.04
C HIS A 314 10.19 -19.67 9.45
N ARG A 315 10.25 -19.75 8.11
CA ARG A 315 10.79 -20.93 7.38
C ARG A 315 12.26 -21.22 7.69
N TYR A 316 13.06 -20.17 7.93
CA TYR A 316 14.53 -20.30 8.03
C TYR A 316 15.10 -19.77 9.34
N VAL A 317 14.44 -18.85 10.00
CA VAL A 317 14.97 -18.08 11.11
C VAL A 317 14.03 -18.13 12.30
N GLU A 318 14.57 -18.43 13.47
CA GLU A 318 13.93 -18.28 14.78
C GLU A 318 14.75 -17.28 15.59
N ILE A 319 14.08 -16.32 16.23
CA ILE A 319 14.72 -15.37 17.14
C ILE A 319 15.09 -16.10 18.43
N LYS A 320 16.31 -15.87 18.89
CA LYS A 320 16.88 -16.50 20.06
C LYS A 320 17.60 -15.49 20.96
N ASP A 321 18.04 -15.95 22.10
CA ASP A 321 18.83 -15.17 23.06
C ASP A 321 20.10 -14.62 22.40
N GLY A 322 20.40 -13.35 22.64
CA GLY A 322 21.53 -12.64 22.05
C GLY A 322 21.27 -12.03 20.65
N ASP A 323 20.11 -12.26 20.01
CA ASP A 323 19.77 -11.62 18.74
C ASP A 323 19.44 -10.13 18.93
N LEU A 324 19.97 -9.28 18.06
CA LEU A 324 19.52 -7.90 17.90
C LEU A 324 18.57 -7.81 16.71
N VAL A 325 17.32 -7.42 16.93
CA VAL A 325 16.39 -7.06 15.87
C VAL A 325 16.43 -5.55 15.65
N TYR A 326 16.93 -5.13 14.49
CA TYR A 326 17.08 -3.73 14.13
C TYR A 326 16.06 -3.30 13.08
N ILE A 327 15.08 -2.48 13.48
CA ILE A 327 14.01 -1.97 12.60
C ILE A 327 14.51 -0.68 11.94
N VAL A 328 14.79 -0.72 10.64
CA VAL A 328 15.30 0.41 9.85
C VAL A 328 14.23 1.00 8.90
N THR A 329 12.97 0.58 9.07
CA THR A 329 11.81 1.17 8.40
C THR A 329 11.16 2.23 9.27
N THR A 330 10.30 3.06 8.66
CA THR A 330 9.42 4.00 9.37
C THR A 330 7.98 3.50 9.27
N PRO A 331 7.50 2.70 10.23
CA PRO A 331 6.11 2.27 10.24
C PRO A 331 5.17 3.47 10.33
N SER A 332 4.03 3.41 9.66
CA SER A 332 2.99 4.44 9.82
C SER A 332 2.47 4.47 11.25
N VAL A 333 1.98 5.64 11.70
CA VAL A 333 1.39 5.84 13.04
C VAL A 333 0.27 4.84 13.32
N SER A 334 -0.52 4.49 12.31
CA SER A 334 -1.59 3.49 12.42
C SER A 334 -1.09 2.08 12.79
N LYS A 335 0.21 1.79 12.63
CA LYS A 335 0.84 0.50 12.92
C LYS A 335 1.59 0.45 14.26
N GLU A 336 1.63 1.52 15.04
CA GLU A 336 2.36 1.55 16.33
C GLU A 336 1.96 0.40 17.27
N ALA A 337 0.67 0.09 17.38
CA ALA A 337 0.21 -1.02 18.21
C ALA A 337 0.67 -2.40 17.69
N VAL A 338 0.85 -2.55 16.38
CA VAL A 338 1.38 -3.77 15.78
C VAL A 338 2.87 -3.88 16.06
N VAL A 339 3.62 -2.79 15.91
CA VAL A 339 5.06 -2.72 16.24
C VAL A 339 5.29 -3.12 17.69
N ALA A 340 4.56 -2.50 18.64
CA ALA A 340 4.69 -2.82 20.07
C ALA A 340 4.42 -4.29 20.38
N ARG A 341 3.42 -4.90 19.73
CA ARG A 341 3.14 -6.34 19.89
C ARG A 341 4.27 -7.20 19.35
N VAL A 342 4.85 -6.86 18.22
CA VAL A 342 5.97 -7.60 17.63
C VAL A 342 7.22 -7.45 18.50
N GLU A 343 7.53 -6.23 18.99
CA GLU A 343 8.63 -5.99 19.93
C GLU A 343 8.49 -6.89 21.18
N ASN A 344 7.30 -6.94 21.79
CA ASN A 344 7.04 -7.82 22.94
C ASN A 344 7.30 -9.31 22.65
N LEU A 345 6.94 -9.79 21.44
CA LEU A 345 7.21 -11.17 21.04
C LEU A 345 8.71 -11.43 20.86
N ILE A 346 9.46 -10.46 20.33
CA ILE A 346 10.91 -10.54 20.16
C ILE A 346 11.60 -10.63 21.52
N TYR A 347 11.26 -9.75 22.48
CA TYR A 347 11.80 -9.82 23.84
C TYR A 347 11.44 -11.15 24.53
N LYS A 348 10.21 -11.66 24.33
CA LYS A 348 9.82 -12.96 24.87
C LYS A 348 10.62 -14.13 24.27
N ALA A 349 11.11 -13.99 23.05
CA ALA A 349 11.96 -14.98 22.38
C ALA A 349 13.46 -14.85 22.78
N GLY A 350 13.82 -13.88 23.63
CA GLY A 350 15.20 -13.63 24.10
C GLY A 350 15.97 -12.59 23.28
N GLY A 351 15.39 -12.07 22.18
CA GLY A 351 16.01 -11.02 21.37
C GLY A 351 15.84 -9.63 21.98
N THR A 352 16.65 -8.69 21.52
CA THR A 352 16.53 -7.25 21.83
C THR A 352 16.08 -6.48 20.61
N VAL A 353 15.47 -5.29 20.79
CA VAL A 353 14.98 -4.46 19.68
C VAL A 353 15.61 -3.09 19.71
N LYS A 354 16.14 -2.65 18.56
CA LYS A 354 16.54 -1.28 18.27
C LYS A 354 15.75 -0.75 17.08
N SER A 355 15.41 0.51 17.05
CA SER A 355 14.71 1.13 15.92
C SER A 355 15.41 2.43 15.52
N ILE A 356 15.71 2.58 14.24
CA ILE A 356 16.38 3.78 13.74
C ILE A 356 15.53 5.03 13.97
N THR A 357 14.20 4.92 13.92
CA THR A 357 13.28 6.05 14.10
C THR A 357 13.21 6.55 15.55
N LYS A 358 13.66 5.73 16.52
CA LYS A 358 13.80 6.14 17.93
C LYS A 358 15.08 6.94 18.18
N ILE A 359 16.03 6.92 17.24
CA ILE A 359 17.35 7.55 17.35
C ILE A 359 17.45 8.75 16.41
N LEU A 360 17.10 8.54 15.15
CA LEU A 360 17.16 9.53 14.08
C LEU A 360 15.79 9.67 13.42
N ARG A 361 15.45 10.89 13.05
CA ARG A 361 14.31 11.10 12.15
C ARG A 361 14.73 10.75 10.74
N VAL A 362 14.18 9.66 10.18
CA VAL A 362 14.42 9.25 8.80
C VAL A 362 13.11 9.27 8.02
N SER A 363 13.13 9.91 6.87
CA SER A 363 12.00 9.94 5.94
C SER A 363 12.52 9.92 4.50
N GLY A 364 11.74 9.33 3.59
CA GLY A 364 11.94 9.46 2.15
C GLY A 364 11.24 10.70 1.57
N HIS A 365 10.41 11.39 2.38
CA HIS A 365 9.55 12.50 1.97
C HIS A 365 10.01 13.80 2.62
N GLY A 366 9.79 14.91 1.89
CA GLY A 366 10.13 16.25 2.31
C GLY A 366 9.31 16.74 3.51
N ASN A 367 9.95 17.46 4.42
CA ASN A 367 9.30 18.17 5.51
C ASN A 367 8.75 19.54 5.01
N ALA A 368 8.08 20.29 5.87
CA ALA A 368 7.51 21.60 5.51
C ALA A 368 8.52 22.53 4.82
N ARG A 369 9.80 22.55 5.23
CA ARG A 369 10.85 23.40 4.63
C ARG A 369 11.25 22.91 3.24
N ASP A 370 11.32 21.60 3.02
CA ASP A 370 11.59 21.03 1.70
C ASP A 370 10.46 21.40 0.73
N LEU A 371 9.20 21.35 1.19
CA LEU A 371 8.03 21.72 0.40
C LEU A 371 8.05 23.21 0.05
N GLN A 372 8.36 24.10 1.01
CA GLN A 372 8.52 25.53 0.76
C GLN A 372 9.65 25.81 -0.23
N LEU A 373 10.77 25.07 -0.15
CA LEU A 373 11.86 25.20 -1.11
C LEU A 373 11.44 24.79 -2.53
N MET A 374 10.72 23.67 -2.68
CA MET A 374 10.18 23.23 -3.97
C MET A 374 9.25 24.30 -4.57
N LEU A 375 8.32 24.84 -3.77
CA LEU A 375 7.41 25.89 -4.17
C LEU A 375 8.16 27.18 -4.60
N ASN A 376 9.20 27.57 -3.86
CA ASN A 376 10.01 28.76 -4.19
C ASN A 376 10.82 28.59 -5.48
N ILE A 377 11.30 27.39 -5.79
CA ILE A 377 12.05 27.10 -7.02
C ILE A 377 11.10 27.05 -8.22
N LEU A 378 10.01 26.30 -8.12
CA LEU A 378 9.08 26.08 -9.24
C LEU A 378 8.09 27.23 -9.45
N ARG A 379 7.73 27.98 -8.41
CA ARG A 379 6.77 29.11 -8.42
C ARG A 379 5.46 28.78 -9.14
N PRO A 380 4.77 27.69 -8.76
CA PRO A 380 3.57 27.27 -9.45
C PRO A 380 2.44 28.28 -9.28
N LYS A 381 1.60 28.47 -10.32
CA LYS A 381 0.37 29.24 -10.20
C LYS A 381 -0.60 28.52 -9.25
N TYR A 382 -0.75 27.18 -9.40
CA TYR A 382 -1.61 26.35 -8.56
C TYR A 382 -0.84 25.22 -7.90
N LEU A 383 -1.14 24.97 -6.62
CA LEU A 383 -0.64 23.84 -5.87
C LEU A 383 -1.77 22.81 -5.66
N PHE A 384 -1.49 21.55 -6.00
CA PHE A 384 -2.29 20.37 -5.67
C PHE A 384 -1.48 19.51 -4.68
N PRO A 385 -1.71 19.63 -3.36
CA PRO A 385 -1.12 18.70 -2.41
C PRO A 385 -1.62 17.28 -2.67
N VAL A 386 -0.70 16.35 -2.90
CA VAL A 386 -0.98 14.93 -3.16
C VAL A 386 -0.13 14.04 -2.26
N GLN A 387 -0.31 12.72 -2.30
CA GLN A 387 0.45 11.73 -1.52
C GLN A 387 0.41 12.04 -0.02
N GLY A 388 -0.73 11.83 0.62
CA GLY A 388 -0.85 12.05 2.07
C GLY A 388 -2.27 11.96 2.61
N GLU A 389 -2.39 11.73 3.90
CA GLU A 389 -3.63 11.88 4.65
C GLU A 389 -4.07 13.35 4.68
N TYR A 390 -5.35 13.62 4.94
CA TYR A 390 -5.87 15.00 4.91
C TYR A 390 -5.08 15.97 5.78
N ARG A 391 -4.62 15.55 6.97
CA ARG A 391 -3.78 16.38 7.86
C ARG A 391 -2.45 16.79 7.24
N GLN A 392 -1.89 15.93 6.37
CA GLN A 392 -0.63 16.19 5.66
C GLN A 392 -0.86 17.13 4.47
N LEU A 393 -1.96 16.95 3.72
CA LEU A 393 -2.36 17.86 2.66
C LEU A 393 -2.65 19.26 3.19
N ASP A 394 -3.32 19.37 4.34
CA ASP A 394 -3.61 20.62 5.05
C ASP A 394 -2.31 21.29 5.56
N ALA A 395 -1.37 20.50 6.08
CA ALA A 395 -0.06 21.01 6.50
C ALA A 395 0.75 21.56 5.31
N HIS A 396 0.70 20.88 4.14
CA HIS A 396 1.33 21.39 2.93
C HIS A 396 0.69 22.70 2.46
N ALA A 397 -0.64 22.77 2.48
CA ALA A 397 -1.34 24.02 2.17
C ALA A 397 -0.93 25.16 3.11
N LYS A 398 -0.80 24.91 4.41
CA LYS A 398 -0.32 25.90 5.38
C LYS A 398 1.11 26.34 5.09
N ALA A 399 2.01 25.41 4.76
CA ALA A 399 3.38 25.71 4.38
C ALA A 399 3.45 26.60 3.11
N ALA A 400 2.52 26.42 2.16
CA ALA A 400 2.39 27.27 0.98
C ALA A 400 1.87 28.68 1.32
N LEU A 401 0.88 28.78 2.21
CA LEU A 401 0.37 30.08 2.70
C LEU A 401 1.47 30.89 3.40
N GLU A 402 2.31 30.24 4.21
CA GLU A 402 3.41 30.87 4.95
C GLU A 402 4.44 31.55 4.02
N ILE A 403 4.62 31.07 2.80
CA ILE A 403 5.50 31.68 1.79
C ILE A 403 4.78 32.64 0.85
N GLY A 404 3.50 32.95 1.12
CA GLY A 404 2.72 33.97 0.43
C GLY A 404 1.92 33.48 -0.77
N MET A 405 1.72 32.16 -0.93
CA MET A 405 0.80 31.64 -1.95
C MET A 405 -0.65 32.00 -1.58
N PHE A 406 -1.46 32.41 -2.55
CA PHE A 406 -2.85 32.78 -2.31
C PHE A 406 -3.72 31.54 -2.02
N PRO A 407 -4.68 31.61 -1.08
CA PRO A 407 -5.53 30.46 -0.72
C PRO A 407 -6.31 29.85 -1.90
N GLU A 408 -6.78 30.70 -2.82
CA GLU A 408 -7.52 30.28 -4.04
C GLU A 408 -6.65 29.48 -5.01
N ASN A 409 -5.33 29.56 -4.90
CA ASN A 409 -4.38 28.83 -5.73
C ASN A 409 -3.95 27.49 -5.11
N ILE A 410 -4.49 27.13 -3.93
CA ILE A 410 -4.18 25.87 -3.25
C ILE A 410 -5.42 24.97 -3.27
N ILE A 411 -5.32 23.86 -4.00
CA ILE A 411 -6.47 23.01 -4.33
C ILE A 411 -6.30 21.63 -3.70
N ILE A 412 -7.00 21.36 -2.59
CA ILE A 412 -7.04 20.05 -1.94
C ILE A 412 -8.23 19.24 -2.47
N VAL A 413 -7.99 18.40 -3.46
CA VAL A 413 -9.01 17.58 -4.11
C VAL A 413 -9.46 16.37 -3.29
N LYS A 414 -10.61 15.80 -3.65
CA LYS A 414 -11.04 14.45 -3.27
C LYS A 414 -10.69 13.49 -4.41
N ARG A 415 -10.67 12.21 -4.09
CA ARG A 415 -10.57 11.17 -5.12
C ARG A 415 -11.73 11.29 -6.10
N GLY A 416 -11.41 11.32 -7.38
CA GLY A 416 -12.36 11.43 -8.47
C GLY A 416 -12.77 12.85 -8.84
N ASP A 417 -12.47 13.88 -8.04
CA ASP A 417 -12.75 15.25 -8.44
C ASP A 417 -12.04 15.59 -9.76
N VAL A 418 -12.75 16.22 -10.68
CA VAL A 418 -12.23 16.72 -11.95
C VAL A 418 -12.04 18.23 -11.83
N MET A 419 -10.79 18.67 -11.86
CA MET A 419 -10.44 20.09 -11.89
C MET A 419 -10.10 20.49 -13.31
N ALA A 420 -10.95 21.29 -13.95
CA ALA A 420 -10.74 21.82 -15.29
C ALA A 420 -10.16 23.23 -15.25
N TYR A 421 -9.20 23.51 -16.13
CA TYR A 421 -8.64 24.84 -16.28
C TYR A 421 -9.43 25.60 -17.34
N GLU A 422 -10.25 26.57 -16.90
CA GLU A 422 -11.19 27.34 -17.72
C GLU A 422 -11.02 28.83 -17.41
N ASP A 423 -10.99 29.67 -18.43
CA ASP A 423 -10.90 31.14 -18.32
C ASP A 423 -9.77 31.68 -17.41
N GLY A 424 -8.69 30.92 -17.27
CA GLY A 424 -7.52 31.29 -16.47
C GLY A 424 -7.49 30.74 -15.05
N ASP A 425 -8.53 29.98 -14.62
CA ASP A 425 -8.63 29.42 -13.29
C ASP A 425 -9.00 27.93 -13.30
N PHE A 426 -8.59 27.18 -12.27
CA PHE A 426 -9.08 25.82 -12.06
C PHE A 426 -10.46 25.83 -11.39
N VAL A 427 -11.42 25.22 -12.03
CA VAL A 427 -12.78 25.05 -11.52
C VAL A 427 -13.11 23.57 -11.35
N HIS A 428 -13.96 23.26 -10.37
CA HIS A 428 -14.47 21.90 -10.20
C HIS A 428 -15.55 21.62 -11.25
N SER A 429 -15.26 20.76 -12.22
CA SER A 429 -16.11 20.48 -13.37
C SER A 429 -16.88 19.16 -13.29
N GLY A 430 -16.80 18.47 -12.15
CA GLY A 430 -17.51 17.20 -11.91
C GLY A 430 -16.66 16.17 -11.20
N ALA A 431 -17.07 14.91 -11.27
CA ALA A 431 -16.36 13.79 -10.68
C ALA A 431 -16.43 12.54 -11.54
N VAL A 432 -15.39 11.72 -11.49
CA VAL A 432 -15.31 10.40 -12.13
C VAL A 432 -15.35 9.29 -11.08
N PRO A 433 -15.71 8.05 -11.46
CA PRO A 433 -15.63 6.92 -10.55
C PRO A 433 -14.23 6.77 -9.97
N ALA A 434 -14.14 6.82 -8.65
CA ALA A 434 -12.91 6.64 -7.91
C ALA A 434 -13.20 5.96 -6.57
N GLY A 435 -12.38 5.00 -6.18
CA GLY A 435 -12.60 4.25 -4.95
C GLY A 435 -11.55 3.17 -4.78
N ASP A 436 -11.74 2.37 -3.75
CA ASP A 436 -10.86 1.26 -3.43
C ASP A 436 -11.33 0.00 -4.14
N VAL A 437 -10.47 -0.59 -4.95
CA VAL A 437 -10.67 -1.94 -5.51
C VAL A 437 -9.80 -2.89 -4.71
N MET A 438 -10.43 -3.85 -4.05
CA MET A 438 -9.77 -4.80 -3.19
C MET A 438 -9.39 -6.05 -3.96
N ILE A 439 -8.17 -6.52 -3.75
CA ILE A 439 -7.62 -7.71 -4.37
C ILE A 439 -7.44 -8.78 -3.30
N ASP A 440 -8.01 -9.95 -3.55
CA ASP A 440 -7.86 -11.15 -2.72
C ASP A 440 -7.40 -12.31 -3.63
N GLY A 441 -6.16 -12.74 -3.46
CA GLY A 441 -5.55 -13.72 -4.35
C GLY A 441 -5.43 -13.23 -5.79
N ASN A 442 -6.09 -13.92 -6.73
CA ASN A 442 -6.08 -13.57 -8.15
C ASN A 442 -7.35 -12.82 -8.60
N ALA A 443 -8.29 -12.56 -7.69
CA ALA A 443 -9.58 -11.97 -8.02
C ALA A 443 -9.56 -10.46 -7.79
N MET A 444 -9.81 -9.69 -8.84
CA MET A 444 -9.96 -8.24 -8.77
C MET A 444 -11.44 -7.88 -8.59
N GLY A 445 -11.75 -7.19 -7.47
CA GLY A 445 -13.09 -6.63 -7.23
C GLY A 445 -14.15 -7.60 -6.69
N ASP A 446 -13.82 -8.89 -6.45
CA ASP A 446 -14.77 -9.86 -5.86
C ASP A 446 -15.05 -9.59 -4.37
N VAL A 447 -14.21 -8.81 -3.71
CA VAL A 447 -14.36 -8.45 -2.30
C VAL A 447 -15.00 -7.07 -2.19
N GLY A 448 -16.33 -7.04 -2.21
CA GLY A 448 -17.09 -5.80 -1.95
C GLY A 448 -17.36 -5.59 -0.46
N ASN A 449 -17.94 -4.43 -0.12
CA ASN A 449 -18.31 -4.05 1.26
C ASN A 449 -19.18 -5.10 1.97
N ILE A 450 -20.00 -5.84 1.23
CA ILE A 450 -20.84 -6.92 1.78
C ILE A 450 -19.95 -8.06 2.30
N VAL A 451 -18.98 -8.50 1.48
CA VAL A 451 -18.06 -9.58 1.84
C VAL A 451 -17.19 -9.20 3.04
N LEU A 452 -16.69 -7.97 3.09
CA LEU A 452 -15.93 -7.48 4.24
C LEU A 452 -16.76 -7.42 5.51
N ARG A 453 -18.00 -6.94 5.42
CA ARG A 453 -18.93 -6.93 6.56
C ARG A 453 -19.20 -8.35 7.07
N ASP A 454 -19.41 -9.29 6.18
CA ASP A 454 -19.63 -10.69 6.55
C ASP A 454 -18.38 -11.30 7.19
N ARG A 455 -17.19 -11.04 6.63
CA ARG A 455 -15.90 -11.44 7.25
C ARG A 455 -15.72 -10.83 8.63
N LYS A 456 -16.09 -9.55 8.80
CA LYS A 456 -16.03 -8.87 10.11
C LYS A 456 -16.96 -9.54 11.12
N ILE A 457 -18.22 -9.77 10.79
CA ILE A 457 -19.18 -10.47 11.65
C ILE A 457 -18.66 -11.86 12.02
N LEU A 458 -18.15 -12.63 11.05
CA LEU A 458 -17.57 -13.94 11.28
C LEU A 458 -16.35 -13.90 12.21
N SER A 459 -15.54 -12.86 12.14
CA SER A 459 -14.34 -12.68 12.98
C SER A 459 -14.65 -12.24 14.41
N GLU A 460 -15.69 -11.45 14.61
CA GLU A 460 -16.07 -10.87 15.90
C GLU A 460 -17.03 -11.79 16.67
N ASP A 461 -18.11 -12.22 16.03
CA ASP A 461 -19.21 -12.93 16.68
C ASP A 461 -19.37 -14.37 16.22
N GLY A 462 -18.64 -14.81 15.21
CA GLY A 462 -18.66 -16.18 14.71
C GLY A 462 -19.90 -16.53 13.88
N ILE A 463 -20.16 -17.84 13.73
CA ILE A 463 -21.26 -18.35 12.92
C ILE A 463 -22.18 -19.28 13.75
N PHE A 464 -23.48 -19.19 13.48
CA PHE A 464 -24.54 -20.01 14.04
C PHE A 464 -25.33 -20.68 12.91
N ILE A 465 -25.18 -21.99 12.77
CA ILE A 465 -25.81 -22.76 11.70
C ILE A 465 -26.97 -23.54 12.33
N VAL A 466 -28.14 -23.48 11.71
CA VAL A 466 -29.27 -24.30 12.08
C VAL A 466 -29.75 -25.10 10.87
N ALA A 467 -29.87 -26.42 11.03
CA ALA A 467 -30.36 -27.32 10.00
C ALA A 467 -31.67 -28.00 10.45
N ILE A 468 -32.70 -27.90 9.61
CA ILE A 468 -34.02 -28.53 9.85
C ILE A 468 -34.53 -29.17 8.56
N THR A 469 -35.23 -30.29 8.70
CA THR A 469 -35.84 -31.00 7.55
C THR A 469 -37.34 -30.94 7.66
N VAL A 470 -38.00 -30.54 6.57
CA VAL A 470 -39.46 -30.36 6.53
C VAL A 470 -40.09 -31.08 5.33
N ASN A 471 -41.35 -31.47 5.48
CA ASN A 471 -42.21 -31.85 4.36
C ASN A 471 -43.22 -30.72 4.13
N ARG A 472 -43.06 -30.01 3.01
CA ARG A 472 -43.92 -28.86 2.65
C ARG A 472 -45.37 -29.30 2.38
N ARG A 473 -45.58 -30.46 1.73
CA ARG A 473 -46.92 -30.92 1.36
C ARG A 473 -47.73 -31.29 2.59
N GLU A 474 -47.10 -31.97 3.55
CA GLU A 474 -47.72 -32.38 4.80
C GLU A 474 -47.72 -31.30 5.88
N LYS A 475 -47.03 -30.16 5.61
CA LYS A 475 -46.83 -29.07 6.57
C LYS A 475 -46.23 -29.59 7.90
N LYS A 476 -45.22 -30.48 7.83
CA LYS A 476 -44.62 -31.13 9.00
C LYS A 476 -43.11 -31.01 9.04
N ILE A 477 -42.57 -30.96 10.27
CA ILE A 477 -41.17 -31.13 10.54
C ILE A 477 -40.84 -32.63 10.56
N ILE A 478 -39.92 -33.05 9.68
CA ILE A 478 -39.46 -34.44 9.57
C ILE A 478 -38.30 -34.70 10.54
N SER A 479 -37.36 -33.77 10.64
CA SER A 479 -36.26 -33.82 11.60
C SER A 479 -36.15 -32.47 12.31
N LYS A 480 -36.19 -32.50 13.64
CA LYS A 480 -36.05 -31.31 14.49
C LYS A 480 -34.77 -30.56 14.18
N ALA A 481 -34.78 -29.26 14.44
CA ALA A 481 -33.65 -28.37 14.21
C ALA A 481 -32.41 -28.88 14.96
N LYS A 482 -31.28 -28.95 14.24
CA LYS A 482 -29.96 -29.20 14.81
C LYS A 482 -29.11 -27.93 14.66
N VAL A 483 -28.44 -27.58 15.74
CA VAL A 483 -27.62 -26.37 15.82
C VAL A 483 -26.14 -26.73 15.83
N ASN A 484 -25.35 -25.98 15.07
CA ASN A 484 -23.90 -26.02 15.12
C ASN A 484 -23.35 -24.57 15.13
N THR A 485 -22.26 -24.34 15.84
CA THR A 485 -21.67 -23.02 15.97
C THR A 485 -20.15 -23.07 15.97
N ARG A 486 -19.51 -22.05 15.43
CA ARG A 486 -18.06 -21.83 15.46
C ARG A 486 -17.75 -20.37 15.77
N GLY A 487 -16.83 -20.13 16.71
CA GLY A 487 -16.39 -18.78 17.08
C GLY A 487 -17.41 -17.96 17.88
N PHE A 488 -18.64 -18.46 18.12
CA PHE A 488 -19.70 -17.73 18.81
C PHE A 488 -19.69 -17.95 20.33
N VAL A 489 -19.94 -19.20 20.78
CA VAL A 489 -19.99 -19.56 22.20
C VAL A 489 -19.19 -20.84 22.47
N TYR A 490 -18.74 -21.00 23.73
CA TYR A 490 -18.09 -22.23 24.14
C TYR A 490 -19.15 -23.34 24.38
N VAL A 491 -19.29 -24.21 23.39
CA VAL A 491 -20.37 -25.20 23.28
C VAL A 491 -20.60 -26.02 24.57
N LYS A 492 -19.54 -26.40 25.28
CA LYS A 492 -19.65 -27.19 26.51
C LYS A 492 -20.36 -26.46 27.66
N LYS A 493 -20.30 -25.11 27.70
CA LYS A 493 -20.93 -24.28 28.74
C LYS A 493 -22.25 -23.66 28.31
N SER A 494 -22.66 -23.82 27.05
CA SER A 494 -23.81 -23.14 26.44
C SER A 494 -24.84 -24.10 25.89
N LYS A 495 -24.93 -25.31 26.46
CA LYS A 495 -25.87 -26.37 26.02
C LYS A 495 -27.32 -25.92 26.07
N ASP A 496 -27.70 -25.14 27.09
CA ASP A 496 -29.07 -24.66 27.26
C ASP A 496 -29.47 -23.68 26.17
N ILE A 497 -28.61 -22.70 25.85
CA ILE A 497 -28.83 -21.75 24.76
C ILE A 497 -29.01 -22.45 23.42
N LEU A 498 -28.18 -23.49 23.13
CA LEU A 498 -28.27 -24.24 21.89
C LEU A 498 -29.56 -25.07 21.81
N ARG A 499 -30.02 -25.64 22.94
CA ARG A 499 -31.30 -26.38 23.04
C ARG A 499 -32.48 -25.43 22.82
N GLU A 500 -32.52 -24.30 23.54
CA GLU A 500 -33.58 -23.33 23.41
C GLU A 500 -33.64 -22.71 22.00
N ALA A 501 -32.49 -22.43 21.39
CA ALA A 501 -32.42 -22.00 19.99
C ALA A 501 -33.00 -23.06 19.01
N SER A 502 -32.73 -24.36 19.26
CA SER A 502 -33.30 -25.44 18.46
C SER A 502 -34.83 -25.53 18.63
N GLU A 503 -35.33 -25.38 19.85
CA GLU A 503 -36.76 -25.37 20.15
C GLU A 503 -37.45 -24.15 19.52
N LEU A 504 -36.86 -22.96 19.60
CA LEU A 504 -37.34 -21.73 18.96
C LEU A 504 -37.52 -21.95 17.45
N VAL A 505 -36.52 -22.50 16.77
CA VAL A 505 -36.58 -22.74 15.33
C VAL A 505 -37.72 -23.72 14.96
N ASN A 506 -37.90 -24.79 15.74
CA ASN A 506 -39.02 -25.71 15.52
C ASN A 506 -40.37 -24.95 15.62
N THR A 507 -40.54 -24.13 16.67
CA THR A 507 -41.75 -23.33 16.88
C THR A 507 -41.98 -22.32 15.75
N THR A 508 -40.91 -21.62 15.31
CA THR A 508 -40.99 -20.67 14.19
C THR A 508 -41.43 -21.36 12.91
N VAL A 509 -40.89 -22.55 12.60
CA VAL A 509 -41.27 -23.31 11.40
C VAL A 509 -42.70 -23.84 11.51
N GLU A 510 -43.13 -24.35 12.64
CA GLU A 510 -44.51 -24.80 12.88
C GLU A 510 -45.50 -23.65 12.70
N ASN A 511 -45.22 -22.49 13.31
CA ASN A 511 -46.05 -21.29 13.16
C ASN A 511 -46.09 -20.80 11.72
N TYR A 512 -45.00 -20.95 10.96
CA TYR A 512 -44.96 -20.54 9.56
C TYR A 512 -45.86 -21.45 8.69
N PHE A 513 -45.98 -22.72 9.02
CA PHE A 513 -46.87 -23.66 8.32
C PHE A 513 -48.36 -23.39 8.52
N THR A 514 -48.74 -22.53 9.46
CA THR A 514 -50.14 -22.11 9.65
C THR A 514 -50.57 -21.03 8.63
N LYS A 515 -49.60 -20.42 7.90
CA LYS A 515 -49.89 -19.44 6.88
C LYS A 515 -50.51 -20.05 5.64
N ASP A 516 -51.33 -19.26 4.91
CA ASP A 516 -51.99 -19.70 3.69
C ASP A 516 -51.02 -19.81 2.50
N SER A 517 -49.97 -18.95 2.46
CA SER A 517 -48.94 -18.97 1.44
C SER A 517 -47.59 -19.45 2.02
N PHE A 518 -46.82 -20.16 1.19
CA PHE A 518 -45.49 -20.65 1.59
C PHE A 518 -44.39 -20.11 0.66
N ASP A 519 -43.46 -19.39 1.22
CA ASP A 519 -42.24 -18.91 0.56
C ASP A 519 -40.98 -19.31 1.35
N TRP A 520 -39.98 -19.86 0.63
CA TRP A 520 -38.73 -20.31 1.25
C TRP A 520 -37.88 -19.16 1.79
N THR A 521 -37.92 -18.02 1.11
CA THR A 521 -37.13 -16.85 1.51
C THR A 521 -37.69 -16.22 2.78
N GLU A 522 -39.02 -16.10 2.84
CA GLU A 522 -39.69 -15.61 4.06
C GLU A 522 -39.49 -16.55 5.26
N LEU A 523 -39.58 -17.87 5.06
CA LEU A 523 -39.33 -18.82 6.14
C LEU A 523 -37.90 -18.74 6.67
N LYS A 524 -36.90 -18.68 5.78
CA LYS A 524 -35.50 -18.50 6.16
C LYS A 524 -35.28 -17.17 6.88
N SER A 525 -35.96 -16.11 6.45
CA SER A 525 -35.87 -14.80 7.11
C SER A 525 -36.47 -14.84 8.52
N ALA A 526 -37.67 -15.41 8.68
CA ALA A 526 -38.33 -15.56 9.96
C ALA A 526 -37.44 -16.34 10.98
N VAL A 527 -36.89 -17.48 10.56
CA VAL A 527 -35.96 -18.25 11.40
C VAL A 527 -34.71 -17.43 11.76
N ARG A 528 -34.16 -16.69 10.82
CA ARG A 528 -32.99 -15.82 11.08
C ARG A 528 -33.32 -14.70 12.07
N ASP A 529 -34.43 -14.04 11.90
CA ASP A 529 -34.82 -12.88 12.70
C ASP A 529 -35.13 -13.28 14.14
N ASP A 530 -35.88 -14.38 14.35
CA ASP A 530 -36.18 -14.93 15.66
C ASP A 530 -34.90 -15.37 16.37
N LEU A 531 -34.01 -16.09 15.70
CA LEU A 531 -32.72 -16.49 16.25
C LEU A 531 -31.83 -15.28 16.56
N ALA A 532 -31.78 -14.27 15.68
CA ALA A 532 -30.98 -13.08 15.91
C ALA A 532 -31.40 -12.35 17.17
N LYS A 533 -32.71 -12.20 17.37
CA LYS A 533 -33.28 -11.59 18.60
C LYS A 533 -32.94 -12.42 19.82
N PHE A 534 -33.23 -13.72 19.78
CA PHE A 534 -32.98 -14.63 20.91
C PHE A 534 -31.50 -14.66 21.32
N LEU A 535 -30.61 -14.85 20.36
CA LEU A 535 -29.15 -14.92 20.62
C LEU A 535 -28.61 -13.60 21.15
N PHE A 536 -29.08 -12.47 20.61
CA PHE A 536 -28.71 -11.16 21.13
C PHE A 536 -29.19 -10.93 22.56
N ASP A 537 -30.43 -11.31 22.88
CA ASP A 537 -30.98 -11.17 24.23
C ASP A 537 -30.19 -12.00 25.25
N GLN A 538 -29.79 -13.21 24.88
CA GLN A 538 -29.04 -14.14 25.74
C GLN A 538 -27.54 -13.79 25.87
N THR A 539 -26.91 -13.25 24.80
CA THR A 539 -25.44 -13.14 24.74
C THR A 539 -24.91 -11.76 24.45
N LYS A 540 -25.77 -10.83 24.04
CA LYS A 540 -25.41 -9.50 23.50
C LYS A 540 -24.49 -9.55 22.26
N ARG A 541 -24.44 -10.69 21.56
CA ARG A 541 -23.66 -10.92 20.33
C ARG A 541 -24.58 -11.17 19.14
N ARG A 542 -24.06 -10.90 17.93
CA ARG A 542 -24.81 -11.01 16.66
C ARG A 542 -24.06 -11.89 15.66
N PRO A 543 -24.00 -13.22 15.87
CA PRO A 543 -23.30 -14.12 14.95
C PRO A 543 -23.96 -14.14 13.57
N ALA A 544 -23.18 -14.52 12.56
CA ALA A 544 -23.73 -14.82 11.25
C ALA A 544 -24.64 -16.06 11.33
N ILE A 545 -25.96 -15.88 11.12
CA ILE A 545 -26.94 -16.96 11.22
C ILE A 545 -27.19 -17.56 9.84
N LEU A 546 -26.97 -18.86 9.69
CA LEU A 546 -27.18 -19.62 8.45
C LEU A 546 -28.30 -20.66 8.64
N PRO A 547 -29.55 -20.38 8.25
CA PRO A 547 -30.63 -21.35 8.22
C PRO A 547 -30.51 -22.29 7.01
N VAL A 548 -30.35 -23.57 7.27
CA VAL A 548 -30.35 -24.66 6.27
C VAL A 548 -31.66 -25.42 6.39
N ILE A 549 -32.63 -25.15 5.53
CA ILE A 549 -33.94 -25.81 5.52
C ILE A 549 -33.97 -26.76 4.33
N MET A 550 -34.10 -28.05 4.61
CA MET A 550 -34.12 -29.12 3.62
C MET A 550 -35.57 -29.63 3.43
N GLU A 551 -35.98 -29.81 2.19
CA GLU A 551 -37.28 -30.38 1.84
C GLU A 551 -37.13 -31.88 1.54
N VAL A 552 -37.97 -32.68 2.13
CA VAL A 552 -38.15 -34.10 1.78
C VAL A 552 -39.52 -34.23 1.12
N LYS A 553 -39.56 -34.93 -0.02
CA LYS A 553 -40.78 -35.21 -0.79
C LYS A 553 -41.58 -36.32 -0.18
#